data_5ae6a42a049d70b4cdfe89984ea6cd96
#
_entry.id   5ae6a42a049d70b4cdfe89984ea6cd96
#
_cell.length_a   1.000
_cell.length_b   1.000
_cell.length_c   1.000
_cell.angle_alpha   90.00
_cell.angle_beta   90.00
_cell.angle_gamma   90.00
#
_symmetry.space_group_name_H-M   'P 1'
#
loop_
_entity.id
_entity.type
_entity.pdbx_description
1 polymer ?
#
loop_
_entity_poly.entity_id
_entity_poly.type
_entity_poly.pdbx_seq_one_letter_code
_entity_poly.pdbx_strand_id
1 'polypeptide(L)'
;EELWESPVLHGCTDMAARGRATLDGTTLIAHTNDLALSSESRLVILKIQVGDEPESLAVSPGGVAISAGYNAARISLTGNQLDSNDVRPGVPRLLVVRAILGSRALSEAMTHCLLPQRASSYNNVIADASGEVYSMEGSATDLEAIYIEKDVMAHANHYISPAMWRFELDRSANANSIIRYNRAEYLLRENYGKLTPELFRKLLADHAGYPTSICKHG
;
A
#
# COMPACT_ATOMS: atom_id res chain seq x y z
N GLU A 1 14.94 12.17 6.53
CA GLU A 1 15.52 10.85 6.19
C GLU A 1 14.80 10.14 5.04
N GLU A 2 13.51 10.38 4.82
CA GLU A 2 12.77 9.85 3.65
C GLU A 2 13.22 10.49 2.31
N LEU A 3 14.02 11.57 2.34
CA LEU A 3 14.49 12.32 1.17
C LEU A 3 15.78 11.77 0.52
N TRP A 4 16.37 10.69 1.06
CA TRP A 4 17.69 10.20 0.63
C TRP A 4 17.69 8.88 -0.12
N GLU A 5 16.53 8.35 -0.45
CA GLU A 5 16.48 7.15 -1.29
C GLU A 5 16.54 7.55 -2.77
N SER A 6 17.49 6.99 -3.47
CA SER A 6 17.77 7.29 -4.89
C SER A 6 16.51 7.21 -5.76
N PRO A 7 16.20 8.21 -6.60
CA PRO A 7 14.96 8.26 -7.39
C PRO A 7 14.79 7.13 -8.41
N VAL A 8 15.79 6.29 -8.61
CA VAL A 8 15.88 5.40 -9.78
C VAL A 8 15.20 4.03 -9.58
N LEU A 9 14.84 3.61 -8.37
CA LEU A 9 14.38 2.24 -8.11
C LEU A 9 13.14 2.09 -7.22
N HIS A 10 12.47 3.18 -6.83
CA HIS A 10 11.33 3.06 -5.95
C HIS A 10 10.05 2.81 -6.73
N GLY A 11 9.41 1.71 -6.43
CA GLY A 11 8.10 1.36 -6.95
C GLY A 11 7.39 0.41 -5.99
N CYS A 12 6.08 0.56 -5.91
CA CYS A 12 5.23 -0.34 -5.15
C CYS A 12 4.00 -0.62 -5.97
N THR A 13 3.45 -1.82 -5.84
CA THR A 13 2.15 -2.15 -6.43
C THR A 13 1.33 -2.88 -5.39
N ASP A 14 0.14 -2.35 -5.12
CA ASP A 14 -0.86 -2.99 -4.27
C ASP A 14 -1.93 -3.65 -5.12
N MET A 15 -2.41 -4.79 -4.66
CA MET A 15 -3.58 -5.48 -5.17
C MET A 15 -4.48 -5.87 -4.01
N ALA A 16 -5.78 -5.67 -4.17
CA ALA A 16 -6.79 -6.13 -3.22
C ALA A 16 -7.92 -6.85 -3.94
N ALA A 17 -8.50 -7.85 -3.31
CA ALA A 17 -9.69 -8.53 -3.79
C ALA A 17 -10.50 -9.06 -2.61
N ARG A 18 -11.83 -9.17 -2.81
CA ARG A 18 -12.76 -9.70 -1.79
C ARG A 18 -13.96 -10.39 -2.42
N GLY A 19 -14.75 -11.02 -1.57
CA GLY A 19 -16.09 -11.51 -1.93
C GLY A 19 -16.07 -12.37 -3.19
N ARG A 20 -16.85 -12.00 -4.20
CA ARG A 20 -17.00 -12.79 -5.44
C ARG A 20 -15.75 -12.78 -6.34
N ALA A 21 -14.80 -11.91 -6.12
CA ALA A 21 -13.55 -11.90 -6.89
C ALA A 21 -12.59 -13.00 -6.44
N THR A 22 -12.65 -13.43 -5.17
CA THR A 22 -11.83 -14.51 -4.61
C THR A 22 -12.54 -15.86 -4.70
N LEU A 23 -11.77 -16.93 -4.75
CA LEU A 23 -12.29 -18.29 -4.93
C LEU A 23 -13.22 -18.74 -3.78
N ASP A 24 -12.90 -18.31 -2.56
CA ASP A 24 -13.57 -18.73 -1.31
C ASP A 24 -14.26 -17.58 -0.57
N GLY A 25 -14.33 -16.39 -1.17
CA GLY A 25 -14.91 -15.19 -0.56
C GLY A 25 -13.98 -14.46 0.41
N THR A 26 -12.76 -14.94 0.62
CA THR A 26 -11.77 -14.33 1.52
C THR A 26 -11.30 -12.97 1.01
N THR A 27 -11.06 -12.02 1.92
CA THR A 27 -10.41 -10.74 1.58
C THR A 27 -8.91 -10.94 1.49
N LEU A 28 -8.33 -10.53 0.37
CA LEU A 28 -6.89 -10.60 0.09
C LEU A 28 -6.37 -9.20 -0.18
N ILE A 29 -5.27 -8.82 0.46
CA ILE A 29 -4.44 -7.68 0.07
C ILE A 29 -3.00 -8.15 -0.11
N ALA A 30 -2.29 -7.59 -1.07
CA ALA A 30 -0.91 -7.97 -1.35
C ALA A 30 -0.13 -6.78 -1.93
N HIS A 31 1.18 -6.79 -1.73
CA HIS A 31 2.07 -5.67 -2.00
C HIS A 31 3.41 -6.14 -2.55
N THR A 32 3.92 -5.45 -3.58
CA THR A 32 5.34 -5.48 -3.94
C THR A 32 6.01 -4.17 -3.51
N ASN A 33 7.23 -4.27 -3.04
CA ASN A 33 8.06 -3.10 -2.73
C ASN A 33 9.38 -3.26 -3.48
N ASP A 34 9.65 -2.35 -4.43
CA ASP A 34 10.88 -2.34 -5.21
C ASP A 34 11.97 -1.70 -4.34
N LEU A 35 12.84 -2.52 -3.79
CA LEU A 35 13.94 -2.13 -2.91
C LEU A 35 15.27 -2.40 -3.59
N ALA A 36 16.31 -1.65 -3.21
CA ALA A 36 17.67 -1.94 -3.61
C ALA A 36 18.10 -3.34 -3.11
N LEU A 37 18.87 -4.09 -3.90
CA LEU A 37 19.39 -5.42 -3.54
C LEU A 37 20.10 -5.43 -2.17
N SER A 38 20.75 -4.34 -1.81
CA SER A 38 21.39 -4.17 -0.49
C SER A 38 20.40 -4.19 0.69
N SER A 39 19.10 -4.07 0.43
CA SER A 39 18.05 -4.15 1.45
C SER A 39 17.65 -5.57 1.81
N GLU A 40 17.94 -6.57 0.95
CA GLU A 40 17.53 -7.97 1.14
C GLU A 40 18.00 -8.53 2.49
N SER A 41 19.29 -8.32 2.81
CA SER A 41 19.88 -8.80 4.08
C SER A 41 19.35 -8.06 5.33
N ARG A 42 18.61 -6.97 5.15
CA ARG A 42 18.04 -6.15 6.23
C ARG A 42 16.54 -6.34 6.40
N LEU A 43 15.90 -7.15 5.54
CA LEU A 43 14.48 -7.44 5.69
C LEU A 43 14.23 -8.28 6.93
N VAL A 44 13.32 -7.82 7.77
CA VAL A 44 12.92 -8.49 9.00
C VAL A 44 11.40 -8.54 9.13
N ILE A 45 10.90 -9.56 9.80
CA ILE A 45 9.51 -9.62 10.25
C ILE A 45 9.50 -9.18 11.72
N LEU A 46 8.79 -8.10 11.99
CA LEU A 46 8.60 -7.58 13.33
C LEU A 46 7.32 -8.16 13.93
N LYS A 47 7.43 -8.75 15.11
CA LYS A 47 6.31 -9.02 15.99
C LYS A 47 6.25 -7.91 17.03
N ILE A 48 5.17 -7.14 17.02
CA ILE A 48 5.04 -5.92 17.81
C ILE A 48 3.91 -6.10 18.82
N GLN A 49 4.21 -5.86 20.09
CA GLN A 49 3.25 -5.79 21.18
C GLN A 49 3.54 -4.54 22.00
N VAL A 50 2.58 -3.63 22.10
CA VAL A 50 2.70 -2.39 22.87
C VAL A 50 1.49 -2.26 23.78
N GLY A 51 1.72 -2.33 25.08
CA GLY A 51 0.65 -2.24 26.07
C GLY A 51 -0.47 -3.25 25.78
N ASP A 52 -1.70 -2.74 25.71
CA ASP A 52 -2.91 -3.50 25.41
C ASP A 52 -3.35 -3.43 23.94
N GLU A 53 -2.54 -2.84 23.06
CA GLU A 53 -2.80 -2.84 21.62
C GLU A 53 -2.86 -4.27 21.05
N PRO A 54 -3.57 -4.51 19.94
CA PRO A 54 -3.52 -5.78 19.24
C PRO A 54 -2.09 -6.11 18.81
N GLU A 55 -1.63 -7.34 19.10
CA GLU A 55 -0.36 -7.83 18.59
C GLU A 55 -0.35 -7.70 17.06
N SER A 56 0.76 -7.23 16.48
CA SER A 56 0.88 -7.07 15.04
C SER A 56 2.15 -7.72 14.48
N LEU A 57 2.05 -8.20 13.23
CA LEU A 57 3.17 -8.65 12.42
C LEU A 57 3.36 -7.68 11.25
N ALA A 58 4.60 -7.27 11.03
CA ALA A 58 4.93 -6.31 9.98
C ALA A 58 6.25 -6.66 9.28
N VAL A 59 6.33 -6.37 7.99
CA VAL A 59 7.58 -6.45 7.21
C VAL A 59 8.27 -5.11 7.25
N SER A 60 9.57 -5.11 7.54
CA SER A 60 10.35 -3.89 7.65
C SER A 60 11.77 -4.06 7.10
N PRO A 61 12.25 -3.17 6.22
CA PRO A 61 13.66 -3.04 5.91
C PRO A 61 14.39 -2.31 7.05
N GLY A 62 15.30 -3.01 7.71
CA GLY A 62 16.14 -2.44 8.79
C GLY A 62 15.40 -2.16 10.11
N GLY A 63 14.16 -2.63 10.28
CA GLY A 63 13.42 -2.53 11.55
C GLY A 63 12.81 -1.15 11.84
N VAL A 64 12.88 -0.21 10.92
CA VAL A 64 12.37 1.18 11.11
C VAL A 64 11.13 1.46 10.27
N ALA A 65 11.19 1.22 8.96
CA ALA A 65 10.07 1.48 8.06
C ALA A 65 9.19 0.24 7.91
N ILE A 66 7.89 0.37 8.11
CA ILE A 66 6.93 -0.70 7.90
C ILE A 66 6.28 -0.51 6.54
N SER A 67 6.37 -1.52 5.66
CA SER A 67 5.78 -1.50 4.32
C SER A 67 4.41 -2.17 4.29
N ALA A 68 4.24 -3.27 5.03
CA ALA A 68 3.01 -4.04 5.10
C ALA A 68 2.91 -4.74 6.46
N GLY A 69 1.69 -5.02 6.89
CA GLY A 69 1.47 -5.72 8.14
C GLY A 69 0.01 -6.05 8.39
N TYR A 70 -0.23 -6.79 9.45
CA TYR A 70 -1.57 -7.06 9.97
C TYR A 70 -1.54 -7.23 11.48
N ASN A 71 -2.69 -7.12 12.13
CA ASN A 71 -2.79 -7.26 13.57
C ASN A 71 -3.84 -8.30 14.03
N ALA A 72 -3.81 -8.63 15.31
CA ALA A 72 -4.73 -9.61 15.92
C ALA A 72 -6.20 -9.15 15.93
N ALA A 73 -6.49 -7.85 15.75
CA ALA A 73 -7.84 -7.34 15.51
C ALA A 73 -8.29 -7.50 14.06
N ARG A 74 -7.47 -8.17 13.22
CA ARG A 74 -7.74 -8.45 11.80
C ARG A 74 -7.76 -7.21 10.90
N ILE A 75 -7.03 -6.17 11.29
CA ILE A 75 -6.72 -5.06 10.41
C ILE A 75 -5.46 -5.39 9.62
N SER A 76 -5.53 -5.30 8.30
CA SER A 76 -4.41 -5.51 7.39
C SER A 76 -4.07 -4.21 6.67
N LEU A 77 -2.80 -3.99 6.40
CA LEU A 77 -2.26 -2.78 5.81
C LEU A 77 -1.20 -3.11 4.78
N THR A 78 -1.32 -2.49 3.61
CA THR A 78 -0.24 -2.29 2.63
C THR A 78 -0.23 -0.82 2.20
N GLY A 79 0.69 -0.40 1.34
CA GLY A 79 0.61 0.97 0.84
C GLY A 79 1.79 1.40 -0.02
N ASN A 80 1.56 2.48 -0.75
CA ASN A 80 2.46 3.02 -1.76
C ASN A 80 2.95 4.40 -1.38
N GLN A 81 4.21 4.67 -1.66
CA GLN A 81 4.71 6.04 -1.64
C GLN A 81 4.03 6.85 -2.75
N LEU A 82 3.63 8.05 -2.38
CA LEU A 82 3.15 9.10 -3.29
C LEU A 82 4.05 10.31 -3.14
N ASP A 83 4.31 11.00 -4.23
CA ASP A 83 5.12 12.22 -4.21
C ASP A 83 4.18 13.43 -4.32
N SER A 84 4.03 14.15 -3.20
CA SER A 84 3.17 15.35 -3.14
C SER A 84 3.97 16.63 -3.09
N ASN A 85 3.35 17.71 -3.59
CA ASN A 85 3.92 19.05 -3.62
C ASN A 85 3.70 19.86 -2.33
N ASP A 86 3.07 19.27 -1.31
CA ASP A 86 2.70 19.92 -0.04
C ASP A 86 3.41 19.33 1.20
N VAL A 87 4.54 18.63 1.00
CA VAL A 87 5.36 18.07 2.08
C VAL A 87 5.77 19.17 3.08
N ARG A 88 5.67 18.86 4.37
CA ARG A 88 5.88 19.82 5.47
C ARG A 88 6.43 19.15 6.74
N PRO A 89 6.97 19.92 7.69
CA PRO A 89 7.25 19.39 9.03
C PRO A 89 5.97 18.87 9.70
N GLY A 90 6.05 17.67 10.30
CA GLY A 90 4.90 17.04 10.93
C GLY A 90 5.16 15.60 11.32
N VAL A 91 4.08 14.84 11.51
CA VAL A 91 4.13 13.42 11.87
C VAL A 91 4.56 12.60 10.65
N PRO A 92 5.71 11.91 10.71
CA PRO A 92 6.19 11.11 9.60
C PRO A 92 5.29 9.90 9.35
N ARG A 93 5.22 9.46 8.09
CA ARG A 93 4.44 8.32 7.62
C ARG A 93 4.57 7.07 8.49
N LEU A 94 5.81 6.74 8.87
CA LEU A 94 6.07 5.52 9.64
C LEU A 94 5.32 5.46 10.98
N LEU A 95 5.08 6.61 11.63
CA LEU A 95 4.28 6.67 12.85
C LEU A 95 2.77 6.52 12.56
N VAL A 96 2.29 7.03 11.42
CA VAL A 96 0.90 6.82 10.96
C VAL A 96 0.66 5.33 10.70
N VAL A 97 1.54 4.67 9.95
CA VAL A 97 1.47 3.23 9.65
C VAL A 97 1.52 2.40 10.94
N ARG A 98 2.38 2.77 11.89
CA ARG A 98 2.45 2.11 13.19
C ARG A 98 1.14 2.26 13.99
N ALA A 99 0.54 3.45 13.96
CA ALA A 99 -0.75 3.70 14.63
C ALA A 99 -1.89 2.89 13.99
N ILE A 100 -1.94 2.80 12.67
CA ILE A 100 -2.90 1.94 11.94
C ILE A 100 -2.80 0.50 12.42
N LEU A 101 -1.60 -0.05 12.55
CA LEU A 101 -1.39 -1.42 13.02
C LEU A 101 -1.68 -1.61 14.51
N GLY A 102 -1.79 -0.54 15.30
CA GLY A 102 -2.25 -0.57 16.69
C GLY A 102 -3.77 -0.54 16.87
N SER A 103 -4.51 -0.30 15.78
CA SER A 103 -5.95 -0.09 15.82
C SER A 103 -6.74 -1.37 16.10
N ARG A 104 -7.90 -1.23 16.77
CA ARG A 104 -8.83 -2.33 17.09
C ARG A 104 -9.99 -2.44 16.09
N ALA A 105 -10.24 -1.38 15.33
CA ALA A 105 -11.31 -1.30 14.36
C ALA A 105 -10.86 -0.56 13.09
N LEU A 106 -11.51 -0.84 11.96
CA LEU A 106 -11.22 -0.20 10.68
C LEU A 106 -11.40 1.33 10.74
N SER A 107 -12.43 1.81 11.41
CA SER A 107 -12.68 3.25 11.60
C SER A 107 -11.57 3.95 12.37
N GLU A 108 -10.98 3.30 13.36
CA GLU A 108 -9.82 3.79 14.10
C GLU A 108 -8.59 3.86 13.18
N ALA A 109 -8.32 2.79 12.43
CA ALA A 109 -7.24 2.72 11.45
C ALA A 109 -7.34 3.85 10.40
N MET A 110 -8.53 4.08 9.86
CA MET A 110 -8.80 5.17 8.92
C MET A 110 -8.61 6.55 9.56
N THR A 111 -8.98 6.72 10.83
CA THR A 111 -8.79 7.99 11.56
C THR A 111 -7.32 8.37 11.66
N HIS A 112 -6.41 7.40 11.80
CA HIS A 112 -4.97 7.68 11.78
C HIS A 112 -4.49 8.21 10.42
N CYS A 113 -5.10 7.79 9.31
CA CYS A 113 -4.82 8.36 7.99
C CYS A 113 -5.28 9.82 7.87
N LEU A 114 -6.30 10.23 8.62
CA LEU A 114 -6.86 11.58 8.61
C LEU A 114 -6.10 12.57 9.50
N LEU A 115 -5.03 12.16 10.18
CA LEU A 115 -4.28 13.02 11.10
C LEU A 115 -3.85 14.33 10.42
N PRO A 116 -4.29 15.52 10.93
CA PRO A 116 -4.04 16.79 10.26
C PRO A 116 -2.57 17.21 10.23
N GLN A 117 -1.75 16.64 11.14
CA GLN A 117 -0.33 16.97 11.29
C GLN A 117 0.59 16.08 10.46
N ARG A 118 0.10 15.36 9.45
CA ARG A 118 0.95 14.55 8.56
C ARG A 118 2.03 15.40 7.91
N ALA A 119 3.23 14.82 7.81
CA ALA A 119 4.38 15.48 7.19
C ALA A 119 4.43 15.31 5.67
N SER A 120 3.95 14.16 5.17
CA SER A 120 4.11 13.74 3.78
C SER A 120 2.89 12.99 3.25
N SER A 121 2.95 12.66 1.98
CA SER A 121 1.95 11.87 1.26
C SER A 121 2.19 10.37 1.40
N TYR A 122 1.12 9.61 1.33
CA TYR A 122 1.16 8.15 1.25
C TYR A 122 -0.22 7.60 0.88
N ASN A 123 -0.24 6.48 0.17
CA ASN A 123 -1.44 5.68 0.05
C ASN A 123 -1.38 4.52 1.05
N ASN A 124 -2.44 4.32 1.83
CA ASN A 124 -2.60 3.16 2.69
C ASN A 124 -3.79 2.34 2.20
N VAL A 125 -3.54 1.10 1.75
CA VAL A 125 -4.62 0.14 1.49
C VAL A 125 -4.89 -0.58 2.80
N ILE A 126 -6.08 -0.36 3.36
CA ILE A 126 -6.49 -0.92 4.64
C ILE A 126 -7.66 -1.86 4.41
N ALA A 127 -7.60 -3.04 5.03
CA ALA A 127 -8.67 -4.02 4.98
C ALA A 127 -8.95 -4.62 6.35
N ASP A 128 -10.17 -5.08 6.53
CA ASP A 128 -10.55 -5.87 7.70
C ASP A 128 -11.16 -7.25 7.33
N ALA A 129 -11.43 -8.06 8.34
CA ALA A 129 -11.98 -9.40 8.14
C ALA A 129 -13.46 -9.42 7.75
N SER A 130 -14.18 -8.30 7.78
CA SER A 130 -15.56 -8.20 7.28
C SER A 130 -15.62 -8.05 5.76
N GLY A 131 -14.48 -7.80 5.13
CA GLY A 131 -14.38 -7.56 3.68
C GLY A 131 -14.39 -6.09 3.30
N GLU A 132 -14.31 -5.18 4.26
CA GLU A 132 -14.16 -3.76 3.98
C GLU A 132 -12.72 -3.47 3.55
N VAL A 133 -12.56 -2.80 2.40
CA VAL A 133 -11.26 -2.42 1.83
C VAL A 133 -11.31 -0.99 1.35
N TYR A 134 -10.37 -0.19 1.80
CA TYR A 134 -10.20 1.21 1.42
C TYR A 134 -8.77 1.50 1.00
N SER A 135 -8.61 2.32 -0.04
CA SER A 135 -7.35 2.97 -0.40
C SER A 135 -7.41 4.42 0.05
N MET A 136 -6.53 4.78 0.98
CA MET A 136 -6.49 6.09 1.63
C MET A 136 -5.38 6.93 0.98
N GLU A 137 -5.71 7.61 -0.14
CA GLU A 137 -4.77 8.50 -0.82
C GLU A 137 -4.59 9.81 -0.05
N GLY A 138 -3.45 9.97 0.62
CA GLY A 138 -3.13 11.16 1.40
C GLY A 138 -2.04 12.03 0.79
N SER A 139 -2.22 13.35 0.87
CA SER A 139 -1.14 14.33 0.85
C SER A 139 -0.81 14.77 2.29
N ALA A 140 0.08 15.72 2.49
CA ALA A 140 0.32 16.25 3.83
C ALA A 140 -0.90 17.02 4.39
N THR A 141 -1.76 17.56 3.52
CA THR A 141 -2.86 18.45 3.92
C THR A 141 -4.26 17.92 3.61
N ASP A 142 -4.39 16.96 2.71
CA ASP A 142 -5.69 16.43 2.27
C ASP A 142 -5.67 14.91 2.16
N LEU A 143 -6.84 14.29 2.01
CA LEU A 143 -6.97 12.85 1.88
C LEU A 143 -8.26 12.48 1.15
N GLU A 144 -8.17 11.50 0.27
CA GLU A 144 -9.32 10.84 -0.36
C GLU A 144 -9.40 9.38 0.06
N ALA A 145 -10.58 8.93 0.46
CA ALA A 145 -10.86 7.54 0.81
C ALA A 145 -11.57 6.85 -0.34
N ILE A 146 -10.86 5.98 -1.04
CA ILE A 146 -11.38 5.24 -2.19
C ILE A 146 -11.84 3.87 -1.72
N TYR A 147 -13.14 3.62 -1.82
CA TYR A 147 -13.71 2.32 -1.51
C TYR A 147 -13.48 1.33 -2.65
N ILE A 148 -13.24 0.06 -2.31
CA ILE A 148 -13.10 -1.00 -3.30
C ILE A 148 -14.41 -1.20 -4.08
N GLU A 149 -14.36 -0.96 -5.38
CA GLU A 149 -15.48 -1.21 -6.28
C GLU A 149 -15.30 -2.54 -7.03
N LYS A 150 -16.42 -3.21 -7.34
CA LYS A 150 -16.40 -4.46 -8.12
C LYS A 150 -15.48 -5.54 -7.54
N ASP A 151 -15.31 -5.53 -6.21
CA ASP A 151 -14.55 -6.52 -5.44
C ASP A 151 -13.05 -6.65 -5.77
N VAL A 152 -12.49 -5.77 -6.57
CA VAL A 152 -11.04 -5.71 -6.88
C VAL A 152 -10.54 -4.28 -6.86
N MET A 153 -9.27 -4.10 -6.52
CA MET A 153 -8.62 -2.79 -6.48
C MET A 153 -7.11 -2.98 -6.69
N ALA A 154 -6.50 -2.07 -7.43
CA ALA A 154 -5.05 -1.92 -7.50
C ALA A 154 -4.64 -0.49 -7.14
N HIS A 155 -3.39 -0.31 -6.73
CA HIS A 155 -2.77 0.99 -6.55
C HIS A 155 -1.27 0.92 -6.85
N ALA A 156 -0.67 2.05 -7.21
CA ALA A 156 0.77 2.16 -7.41
C ALA A 156 1.28 3.51 -6.85
N ASN A 157 2.26 4.16 -7.47
CA ASN A 157 2.91 5.34 -6.92
C ASN A 157 2.42 6.66 -7.58
N HIS A 158 1.14 6.80 -7.85
CA HIS A 158 0.52 8.03 -8.35
C HIS A 158 -0.90 8.15 -7.83
N TYR A 159 -1.42 9.36 -7.73
CA TYR A 159 -2.81 9.57 -7.33
C TYR A 159 -3.78 9.10 -8.43
N ILE A 160 -4.67 8.16 -8.09
CA ILE A 160 -5.74 7.70 -8.99
C ILE A 160 -7.01 8.56 -8.86
N SER A 161 -7.27 9.13 -7.66
CA SER A 161 -8.39 10.04 -7.46
C SER A 161 -8.17 11.39 -8.16
N PRO A 162 -9.09 11.86 -9.01
CA PRO A 162 -9.03 13.20 -9.60
C PRO A 162 -8.97 14.32 -8.57
N ALA A 163 -9.58 14.14 -7.39
CA ALA A 163 -9.55 15.11 -6.31
C ALA A 163 -8.14 15.35 -5.78
N MET A 164 -7.28 14.32 -5.85
CA MET A 164 -5.90 14.36 -5.34
C MET A 164 -4.86 14.76 -6.38
N TRP A 165 -5.18 14.82 -7.67
CA TRP A 165 -4.22 15.16 -8.75
C TRP A 165 -3.51 16.51 -8.56
N ARG A 166 -4.15 17.47 -7.89
CA ARG A 166 -3.56 18.77 -7.58
C ARG A 166 -2.34 18.70 -6.66
N PHE A 167 -2.21 17.61 -5.93
CA PHE A 167 -1.10 17.39 -5.00
C PHE A 167 0.07 16.64 -5.64
N GLU A 168 -0.08 16.11 -6.84
CA GLU A 168 0.98 15.37 -7.51
C GLU A 168 2.17 16.28 -7.82
N LEU A 169 3.38 15.89 -7.37
CA LEU A 169 4.59 16.67 -7.52
C LEU A 169 5.00 16.79 -9.00
N ASP A 170 5.05 15.65 -9.69
CA ASP A 170 5.35 15.59 -11.14
C ASP A 170 4.58 14.43 -11.79
N ARG A 171 3.47 14.78 -12.41
CA ARG A 171 2.62 13.81 -13.09
C ARG A 171 3.30 13.19 -14.33
N SER A 172 4.24 13.88 -14.95
CA SER A 172 4.96 13.37 -16.13
C SER A 172 5.92 12.23 -15.79
N ALA A 173 6.38 12.15 -14.54
CA ALA A 173 7.25 11.10 -14.05
C ALA A 173 6.52 9.76 -13.77
N ASN A 174 5.18 9.75 -13.78
CA ASN A 174 4.38 8.61 -13.33
C ASN A 174 4.14 7.51 -14.38
N ALA A 175 4.71 7.58 -15.57
CA ALA A 175 4.47 6.61 -16.64
C ALA A 175 4.67 5.15 -16.20
N ASN A 176 5.75 4.87 -15.46
CA ASN A 176 6.01 3.54 -14.90
C ASN A 176 4.91 3.11 -13.91
N SER A 177 4.51 3.99 -13.03
CA SER A 177 3.47 3.74 -12.04
C SER A 177 2.11 3.47 -12.70
N ILE A 178 1.75 4.26 -13.72
CA ILE A 178 0.51 4.10 -14.49
C ILE A 178 0.48 2.76 -15.22
N ILE A 179 1.61 2.32 -15.81
CA ILE A 179 1.71 1.04 -16.50
C ILE A 179 1.48 -0.11 -15.51
N ARG A 180 2.12 -0.09 -14.34
CA ARG A 180 1.96 -1.13 -13.31
C ARG A 180 0.54 -1.16 -12.75
N TYR A 181 -0.05 -0.02 -12.48
CA TYR A 181 -1.43 0.10 -12.03
C TYR A 181 -2.40 -0.53 -13.03
N ASN A 182 -2.34 -0.12 -14.30
CA ASN A 182 -3.23 -0.67 -15.33
C ASN A 182 -3.02 -2.17 -15.55
N ARG A 183 -1.76 -2.65 -15.45
CA ARG A 183 -1.46 -4.07 -15.54
C ARG A 183 -2.05 -4.85 -14.37
N ALA A 184 -1.94 -4.34 -13.16
CA ALA A 184 -2.52 -4.94 -11.96
C ALA A 184 -4.05 -5.02 -12.04
N GLU A 185 -4.71 -3.93 -12.45
CA GLU A 185 -6.16 -3.88 -12.68
C GLU A 185 -6.60 -4.91 -13.74
N TYR A 186 -5.86 -5.00 -14.85
CA TYR A 186 -6.13 -5.99 -15.89
C TYR A 186 -6.04 -7.42 -15.35
N LEU A 187 -4.95 -7.75 -14.64
CA LEU A 187 -4.73 -9.09 -14.10
C LEU A 187 -5.79 -9.50 -13.06
N LEU A 188 -6.18 -8.58 -12.20
CA LEU A 188 -7.25 -8.83 -11.21
C LEU A 188 -8.60 -9.12 -11.90
N ARG A 189 -8.95 -8.36 -12.93
CA ARG A 189 -10.19 -8.54 -13.69
C ARG A 189 -10.22 -9.84 -14.50
N GLU A 190 -9.12 -10.19 -15.17
CA GLU A 190 -8.99 -11.44 -15.94
C GLU A 190 -9.10 -12.69 -15.06
N ASN A 191 -8.75 -12.57 -13.78
CA ASN A 191 -8.77 -13.66 -12.83
C ASN A 191 -9.92 -13.56 -11.81
N TYR A 192 -10.92 -12.71 -12.11
CA TYR A 192 -12.08 -12.54 -11.23
C TYR A 192 -12.79 -13.86 -10.95
N GLY A 193 -13.12 -14.11 -9.68
CA GLY A 193 -13.73 -15.35 -9.20
C GLY A 193 -12.75 -16.51 -8.99
N LYS A 194 -11.46 -16.32 -9.27
CA LYS A 194 -10.41 -17.36 -9.16
C LYS A 194 -9.26 -16.93 -8.25
N LEU A 195 -9.31 -15.72 -7.68
CA LEU A 195 -8.20 -15.18 -6.93
C LEU A 195 -7.99 -15.96 -5.62
N THR A 196 -6.74 -16.39 -5.42
CA THR A 196 -6.25 -17.09 -4.23
C THR A 196 -4.91 -16.46 -3.80
N PRO A 197 -4.41 -16.71 -2.58
CA PRO A 197 -3.09 -16.25 -2.17
C PRO A 197 -1.97 -16.68 -3.13
N GLU A 198 -2.01 -17.91 -3.65
CA GLU A 198 -1.02 -18.44 -4.60
C GLU A 198 -1.09 -17.71 -5.94
N LEU A 199 -2.31 -17.41 -6.42
CA LEU A 199 -2.49 -16.65 -7.64
C LEU A 199 -2.02 -15.20 -7.45
N PHE A 200 -2.34 -14.55 -6.32
CA PHE A 200 -1.82 -13.21 -6.01
C PHE A 200 -0.30 -13.15 -6.08
N ARG A 201 0.41 -14.14 -5.50
CA ARG A 201 1.89 -14.20 -5.62
C ARG A 201 2.36 -14.28 -7.08
N LYS A 202 1.65 -15.02 -7.93
CA LYS A 202 1.97 -15.10 -9.37
C LYS A 202 1.70 -13.78 -10.08
N LEU A 203 0.59 -13.09 -9.76
CA LEU A 203 0.27 -11.79 -10.34
C LEU A 203 1.28 -10.72 -9.93
N LEU A 204 1.72 -10.71 -8.68
CA LEU A 204 2.77 -9.81 -8.19
C LEU A 204 4.14 -10.11 -8.81
N ALA A 205 4.37 -11.32 -9.29
CA ALA A 205 5.58 -11.73 -10.01
C ALA A 205 5.47 -11.47 -11.54
N ASP A 206 4.50 -10.71 -12.02
CA ASP A 206 4.32 -10.44 -13.45
C ASP A 206 5.44 -9.56 -14.01
N HIS A 207 6.08 -10.02 -15.08
CA HIS A 207 7.17 -9.34 -15.78
C HIS A 207 6.75 -8.69 -17.11
N ALA A 208 5.47 -8.70 -17.43
CA ALA A 208 5.00 -8.09 -18.67
C ALA A 208 5.31 -6.59 -18.68
N GLY A 209 6.01 -6.14 -19.73
CA GLY A 209 6.45 -4.75 -19.86
C GLY A 209 7.75 -4.42 -19.14
N TYR A 210 8.54 -5.43 -18.72
CA TYR A 210 9.86 -5.18 -18.13
C TYR A 210 10.68 -4.15 -18.96
N PRO A 211 11.36 -3.17 -18.34
CA PRO A 211 11.62 -2.97 -16.91
C PRO A 211 10.53 -2.17 -16.16
N THR A 212 9.38 -1.89 -16.78
CA THR A 212 8.25 -1.17 -16.18
C THR A 212 7.14 -2.11 -15.66
N SER A 213 7.49 -3.37 -15.39
CA SER A 213 6.60 -4.42 -14.91
C SER A 213 6.26 -4.30 -13.41
N ILE A 214 5.28 -5.07 -12.94
CA ILE A 214 4.92 -5.16 -11.52
C ILE A 214 6.09 -5.72 -10.72
N CYS A 215 6.69 -6.82 -11.16
CA CYS A 215 7.91 -7.35 -10.59
C CYS A 215 9.12 -6.77 -11.33
N LYS A 216 9.99 -6.12 -10.59
CA LYS A 216 11.27 -5.60 -11.08
C LYS A 216 12.40 -6.26 -10.31
N HIS A 217 13.38 -6.76 -11.04
CA HIS A 217 14.67 -7.18 -10.50
C HIS A 217 15.74 -6.82 -11.50
N GLY A 218 16.85 -6.30 -11.03
CA GLY A 218 18.03 -5.94 -11.81
C GLY A 218 19.01 -7.08 -11.91
#